data_31a9120d131a96bab5fe86462568b5fd
#
_entry.id   31a9120d131a96bab5fe86462568b5fd
#
_cell.length_a   1.000
_cell.length_b   1.000
_cell.length_c   1.000
_cell.angle_alpha   90.00
_cell.angle_beta   90.00
_cell.angle_gamma   90.00
#
_symmetry.space_group_name_H-M   'P 1'
#
loop_
_entity.id
_entity.type
_entity.pdbx_description
1 polymer ?
#
loop_
_entity_poly.entity_id
_entity_poly.type
_entity_poly.pdbx_seq_one_letter_code
_entity_poly.pdbx_strand_id
1 'polypeptide(L)'
;MRVIMLGPPGSGKGTQGERIASRYGVPHISSGELFRDEVARQTETGKTLQRYLDAGDLVPDDLVISLIMDRVLAAHADGGWVLDGFPRTVPQAEAAAKAAADAGISAQAVVYLEVPPEVLAERLADRGEGRADDSAQVARHRLEVFTEYTRPLLDYYTKRGLLVRIDASPPVDAVSEAIFAALDRIDG
;
A
#
# COMPACT_ATOMS: atom_id res chain seq x y z
N MET A 1 -6.07 -15.09 3.45
CA MET A 1 -5.09 -14.46 2.51
C MET A 1 -4.43 -13.22 3.13
N ARG A 2 -3.09 -13.07 3.05
CA ARG A 2 -2.33 -11.92 3.60
C ARG A 2 -1.46 -11.30 2.51
N VAL A 3 -1.85 -10.12 2.00
CA VAL A 3 -1.27 -9.48 0.83
C VAL A 3 -0.81 -8.06 1.15
N ILE A 4 0.38 -7.70 0.69
CA ILE A 4 0.87 -6.32 0.66
C ILE A 4 0.74 -5.78 -0.77
N MET A 5 0.20 -4.57 -0.90
CA MET A 5 0.10 -3.85 -2.18
C MET A 5 1.25 -2.87 -2.32
N LEU A 6 2.05 -3.00 -3.38
CA LEU A 6 3.08 -2.05 -3.77
C LEU A 6 2.78 -1.44 -5.13
N GLY A 7 3.27 -0.24 -5.35
CA GLY A 7 3.15 0.46 -6.62
C GLY A 7 3.25 1.97 -6.44
N PRO A 8 3.57 2.71 -7.49
CA PRO A 8 3.67 4.16 -7.45
C PRO A 8 2.31 4.83 -7.15
N PRO A 9 2.30 6.10 -6.73
CA PRO A 9 1.07 6.90 -6.68
C PRO A 9 0.34 6.85 -8.03
N GLY A 10 -0.99 6.67 -8.02
CA GLY A 10 -1.76 6.54 -9.27
C GLY A 10 -1.82 5.14 -9.89
N SER A 11 -1.11 4.14 -9.35
CA SER A 11 -1.10 2.78 -9.93
C SER A 11 -2.38 1.96 -9.72
N GLY A 12 -3.31 2.42 -8.88
CA GLY A 12 -4.57 1.72 -8.62
C GLY A 12 -4.54 0.78 -7.40
N LYS A 13 -3.55 0.89 -6.50
CA LYS A 13 -3.42 0.02 -5.30
C LYS A 13 -4.69 -0.05 -4.46
N GLY A 14 -5.30 1.08 -4.13
CA GLY A 14 -6.52 1.10 -3.33
C GLY A 14 -7.65 0.33 -3.99
N THR A 15 -7.95 0.63 -5.26
CA THR A 15 -8.99 -0.06 -6.04
C THR A 15 -8.75 -1.57 -6.12
N GLN A 16 -7.53 -1.99 -6.40
CA GLN A 16 -7.21 -3.41 -6.48
C GLN A 16 -7.16 -4.06 -5.09
N GLY A 17 -6.69 -3.33 -4.06
CA GLY A 17 -6.70 -3.78 -2.68
C GLY A 17 -8.11 -4.08 -2.16
N GLU A 18 -9.07 -3.21 -2.42
CA GLU A 18 -10.49 -3.42 -2.09
C GLU A 18 -11.07 -4.66 -2.80
N ARG A 19 -10.73 -4.87 -4.08
CA ARG A 19 -11.19 -6.02 -4.85
C ARG A 19 -10.61 -7.33 -4.35
N ILE A 20 -9.32 -7.35 -3.99
CA ILE A 20 -8.67 -8.51 -3.36
C ILE A 20 -9.34 -8.80 -2.02
N ALA A 21 -9.49 -7.78 -1.18
CA ALA A 21 -10.12 -7.91 0.12
C ALA A 21 -11.54 -8.50 0.02
N SER A 22 -12.34 -8.00 -0.91
CA SER A 22 -13.69 -8.51 -1.19
C SER A 22 -13.69 -9.97 -1.67
N ARG A 23 -12.75 -10.33 -2.59
CA ARG A 23 -12.68 -11.71 -3.11
C ARG A 23 -12.31 -12.75 -2.05
N TYR A 24 -11.35 -12.42 -1.20
CA TYR A 24 -10.85 -13.35 -0.17
C TYR A 24 -11.54 -13.20 1.18
N GLY A 25 -12.51 -12.28 1.32
CA GLY A 25 -13.27 -12.08 2.55
C GLY A 25 -12.40 -11.58 3.71
N VAL A 26 -11.40 -10.73 3.43
CA VAL A 26 -10.47 -10.19 4.44
C VAL A 26 -10.53 -8.67 4.47
N PRO A 27 -10.17 -8.01 5.59
CA PRO A 27 -10.10 -6.55 5.66
C PRO A 27 -9.08 -5.93 4.70
N HIS A 28 -9.42 -4.78 4.09
CA HIS A 28 -8.49 -3.88 3.42
C HIS A 28 -8.01 -2.82 4.41
N ILE A 29 -6.70 -2.72 4.60
CA ILE A 29 -6.04 -1.79 5.51
C ILE A 29 -5.22 -0.82 4.67
N SER A 30 -5.70 0.41 4.51
CA SER A 30 -4.99 1.47 3.80
C SER A 30 -4.35 2.45 4.80
N SER A 31 -3.02 2.53 4.81
CA SER A 31 -2.31 3.49 5.66
C SER A 31 -2.72 4.93 5.37
N GLY A 32 -2.94 5.26 4.09
CA GLY A 32 -3.37 6.60 3.70
C GLY A 32 -4.77 6.95 4.18
N GLU A 33 -5.70 6.01 4.20
CA GLU A 33 -7.05 6.22 4.75
C GLU A 33 -6.99 6.34 6.26
N LEU A 34 -6.27 5.45 6.93
CA LEU A 34 -6.08 5.48 8.37
C LEU A 34 -5.53 6.84 8.84
N PHE A 35 -4.53 7.38 8.12
CA PHE A 35 -3.96 8.68 8.46
C PHE A 35 -4.94 9.83 8.23
N ARG A 36 -5.69 9.81 7.12
CA ARG A 36 -6.73 10.83 6.85
C ARG A 36 -7.87 10.78 7.88
N ASP A 37 -8.24 9.60 8.34
CA ASP A 37 -9.23 9.44 9.42
C ASP A 37 -8.75 10.07 10.73
N GLU A 38 -7.48 9.84 11.11
CA GLU A 38 -6.88 10.46 12.29
C GLU A 38 -6.86 12.00 12.18
N VAL A 39 -6.53 12.51 10.99
CA VAL A 39 -6.58 13.96 10.70
C VAL A 39 -8.00 14.50 10.78
N ALA A 40 -8.97 13.82 10.16
CA ALA A 40 -10.38 14.25 10.18
C ALA A 40 -10.97 14.28 11.61
N ARG A 41 -10.53 13.35 12.45
CA ARG A 41 -10.92 13.27 13.86
C ARG A 41 -10.18 14.25 14.77
N GLN A 42 -9.24 15.04 14.22
CA GLN A 42 -8.47 16.05 14.96
C GLN A 42 -7.74 15.49 16.19
N THR A 43 -7.30 14.23 16.13
CA THR A 43 -6.50 13.63 17.21
C THR A 43 -5.12 14.30 17.28
N GLU A 44 -4.40 14.17 18.38
CA GLU A 44 -3.02 14.68 18.48
C GLU A 44 -2.11 14.00 17.46
N THR A 45 -2.31 12.70 17.22
CA THR A 45 -1.67 11.95 16.14
C THR A 45 -2.04 12.53 14.77
N GLY A 46 -3.33 12.81 14.53
CA GLY A 46 -3.81 13.40 13.28
C GLY A 46 -3.18 14.76 12.97
N LYS A 47 -3.04 15.62 13.95
CA LYS A 47 -2.35 16.93 13.80
C LYS A 47 -0.87 16.76 13.41
N THR A 48 -0.22 15.73 13.93
CA THR A 48 1.15 15.39 13.56
C THR A 48 1.23 14.84 12.13
N LEU A 49 0.31 13.95 11.75
CA LEU A 49 0.23 13.33 10.43
C LEU A 49 -0.07 14.34 9.32
N GLN A 50 -0.88 15.37 9.60
CA GLN A 50 -1.31 16.38 8.62
C GLN A 50 -0.11 16.97 7.86
N ARG A 51 0.97 17.32 8.54
CA ARG A 51 2.16 17.93 7.94
C ARG A 51 2.81 17.04 6.89
N TYR A 52 2.88 15.73 7.16
CA TYR A 52 3.49 14.76 6.25
C TYR A 52 2.58 14.48 5.04
N LEU A 53 1.26 14.43 5.27
CA LEU A 53 0.29 14.24 4.19
C LEU A 53 0.28 15.43 3.24
N ASP A 54 0.27 16.65 3.76
CA ASP A 54 0.27 17.90 2.97
C ASP A 54 1.56 18.06 2.15
N ALA A 55 2.70 17.65 2.70
CA ALA A 55 3.98 17.66 2.01
C ALA A 55 4.14 16.50 1.02
N GLY A 56 3.40 15.40 1.19
CA GLY A 56 3.59 14.16 0.45
C GLY A 56 4.79 13.34 0.93
N ASP A 57 5.28 13.64 2.13
CA ASP A 57 6.44 13.01 2.76
C ASP A 57 6.08 11.67 3.43
N LEU A 58 7.12 10.89 3.79
CA LEU A 58 6.96 9.71 4.61
C LEU A 58 6.70 10.10 6.07
N VAL A 59 5.72 9.43 6.67
CA VAL A 59 5.47 9.53 8.11
C VAL A 59 6.56 8.76 8.87
N PRO A 60 7.05 9.24 10.04
CA PRO A 60 8.04 8.54 10.85
C PRO A 60 7.67 7.09 11.15
N ASP A 61 8.66 6.19 11.11
CA ASP A 61 8.47 4.74 11.14
C ASP A 61 7.77 4.25 12.41
N ASP A 62 8.12 4.77 13.57
CA ASP A 62 7.54 4.42 14.87
C ASP A 62 6.04 4.71 14.91
N LEU A 63 5.63 5.87 14.37
CA LEU A 63 4.23 6.27 14.30
C LEU A 63 3.44 5.42 13.32
N VAL A 64 4.00 5.16 12.13
CA VAL A 64 3.36 4.31 11.12
C VAL A 64 3.18 2.89 11.63
N ILE A 65 4.26 2.29 12.16
CA ILE A 65 4.26 0.89 12.61
C ILE A 65 3.23 0.70 13.72
N SER A 66 3.19 1.59 14.71
CA SER A 66 2.22 1.53 15.80
C SER A 66 0.78 1.51 15.29
N LEU A 67 0.41 2.45 14.41
CA LEU A 67 -0.95 2.58 13.88
C LEU A 67 -1.38 1.40 12.99
N ILE A 68 -0.43 0.86 12.21
CA ILE A 68 -0.72 -0.23 11.27
C ILE A 68 -0.77 -1.59 11.96
N MET A 69 0.16 -1.87 12.88
CA MET A 69 0.25 -3.18 13.51
C MET A 69 -0.99 -3.53 14.33
N ASP A 70 -1.57 -2.57 15.02
CA ASP A 70 -2.84 -2.80 15.75
C ASP A 70 -3.96 -3.27 14.82
N ARG A 71 -4.05 -2.69 13.61
CA ARG A 71 -5.04 -3.06 12.61
C ARG A 71 -4.77 -4.42 11.98
N VAL A 72 -3.50 -4.69 11.68
CA VAL A 72 -3.06 -5.98 11.10
C VAL A 72 -3.30 -7.13 12.08
N LEU A 73 -2.99 -6.94 13.36
CA LEU A 73 -3.24 -7.93 14.40
C LEU A 73 -4.74 -8.21 14.59
N ALA A 74 -5.57 -7.16 14.59
CA ALA A 74 -7.02 -7.32 14.66
C ALA A 74 -7.56 -8.09 13.44
N ALA A 75 -7.13 -7.73 12.23
CA ALA A 75 -7.56 -8.35 10.98
C ALA A 75 -7.11 -9.82 10.83
N HIS A 76 -6.04 -10.22 11.52
CA HIS A 76 -5.59 -11.61 11.50
C HIS A 76 -6.65 -12.59 12.05
N ALA A 77 -7.42 -12.18 13.04
CA ALA A 77 -8.53 -12.97 13.58
C ALA A 77 -9.63 -13.25 12.54
N ASP A 78 -9.74 -12.37 11.52
CA ASP A 78 -10.70 -12.46 10.41
C ASP A 78 -10.15 -13.25 9.20
N GLY A 79 -9.04 -13.99 9.36
CA GLY A 79 -8.50 -14.87 8.32
C GLY A 79 -7.42 -14.25 7.43
N GLY A 80 -7.06 -12.99 7.64
CA GLY A 80 -6.00 -12.30 6.89
C GLY A 80 -6.25 -10.83 6.66
N TRP A 81 -5.54 -10.24 5.69
CA TRP A 81 -5.61 -8.82 5.40
C TRP A 81 -5.03 -8.49 4.03
N VAL A 82 -5.45 -7.35 3.47
CA VAL A 82 -4.79 -6.67 2.35
C VAL A 82 -4.27 -5.34 2.86
N LEU A 83 -2.97 -5.12 2.79
CA LEU A 83 -2.30 -3.93 3.32
C LEU A 83 -1.82 -3.03 2.18
N ASP A 84 -2.30 -1.79 2.12
CA ASP A 84 -1.91 -0.78 1.13
C ASP A 84 -1.22 0.42 1.78
N GLY A 85 -0.13 0.87 1.13
CA GLY A 85 0.61 2.05 1.52
C GLY A 85 1.61 1.87 2.68
N PHE A 86 1.79 0.64 3.14
CA PHE A 86 2.83 0.24 4.10
C PHE A 86 3.27 -1.20 3.79
N PRO A 87 4.58 -1.55 3.93
CA PRO A 87 5.71 -0.65 4.20
C PRO A 87 6.07 0.22 2.99
N ARG A 88 6.77 1.33 3.22
CA ARG A 88 7.28 2.21 2.16
C ARG A 88 8.81 2.28 2.11
N THR A 89 9.49 1.73 3.10
CA THR A 89 10.95 1.66 3.16
C THR A 89 11.41 0.26 3.54
N VAL A 90 12.66 -0.09 3.21
CA VAL A 90 13.23 -1.38 3.62
C VAL A 90 13.30 -1.53 5.14
N PRO A 91 13.72 -0.51 5.93
CA PRO A 91 13.65 -0.61 7.39
C PRO A 91 12.25 -0.88 7.94
N GLN A 92 11.22 -0.24 7.39
CA GLN A 92 9.83 -0.53 7.76
C GLN A 92 9.45 -1.99 7.46
N ALA A 93 9.85 -2.50 6.28
CA ALA A 93 9.58 -3.89 5.89
C ALA A 93 10.28 -4.89 6.81
N GLU A 94 11.49 -4.62 7.23
CA GLU A 94 12.25 -5.47 8.16
C GLU A 94 11.60 -5.49 9.55
N ALA A 95 11.25 -4.32 10.08
CA ALA A 95 10.57 -4.20 11.38
C ALA A 95 9.20 -4.90 11.36
N ALA A 96 8.39 -4.66 10.31
CA ALA A 96 7.10 -5.30 10.14
C ALA A 96 7.22 -6.81 9.97
N ALA A 97 8.19 -7.31 9.19
CA ALA A 97 8.41 -8.74 8.98
C ALA A 97 8.77 -9.45 10.29
N LYS A 98 9.61 -8.82 11.14
CA LYS A 98 9.94 -9.36 12.46
C LYS A 98 8.72 -9.46 13.36
N ALA A 99 7.96 -8.37 13.49
CA ALA A 99 6.75 -8.35 14.31
C ALA A 99 5.70 -9.35 13.80
N ALA A 100 5.54 -9.46 12.47
CA ALA A 100 4.61 -10.40 11.84
C ALA A 100 5.04 -11.86 12.04
N ALA A 101 6.33 -12.17 12.00
CA ALA A 101 6.85 -13.51 12.24
C ALA A 101 6.60 -13.95 13.68
N ASP A 102 6.86 -13.08 14.65
CA ASP A 102 6.64 -13.33 16.07
C ASP A 102 5.14 -13.60 16.37
N ALA A 103 4.25 -13.00 15.62
CA ALA A 103 2.79 -13.17 15.73
C ALA A 103 2.21 -14.26 14.79
N GLY A 104 3.01 -14.89 13.92
CA GLY A 104 2.53 -15.90 12.95
C GLY A 104 1.67 -15.35 11.81
N ILE A 105 1.81 -14.05 11.49
CA ILE A 105 0.97 -13.32 10.53
C ILE A 105 1.72 -12.81 9.30
N SER A 106 2.83 -13.44 8.94
CA SER A 106 3.65 -13.03 7.79
C SER A 106 2.85 -12.95 6.49
N ALA A 107 3.20 -11.99 5.63
CA ALA A 107 2.59 -11.85 4.31
C ALA A 107 2.84 -13.10 3.45
N GLN A 108 1.86 -13.49 2.66
CA GLN A 108 1.94 -14.61 1.70
C GLN A 108 2.36 -14.12 0.31
N ALA A 109 1.99 -12.88 -0.03
CA ALA A 109 2.34 -12.26 -1.30
C ALA A 109 2.51 -10.75 -1.18
N VAL A 110 3.30 -10.19 -2.08
CA VAL A 110 3.44 -8.75 -2.28
C VAL A 110 3.13 -8.46 -3.74
N VAL A 111 1.98 -7.88 -4.00
CA VAL A 111 1.52 -7.53 -5.36
C VAL A 111 2.06 -6.15 -5.72
N TYR A 112 2.94 -6.12 -6.71
CA TYR A 112 3.47 -4.88 -7.27
C TYR A 112 2.73 -4.52 -8.56
N LEU A 113 2.05 -3.38 -8.55
CA LEU A 113 1.38 -2.81 -9.72
C LEU A 113 2.39 -2.01 -10.54
N GLU A 114 2.80 -2.57 -11.67
CA GLU A 114 3.72 -1.94 -12.61
C GLU A 114 2.93 -1.10 -13.61
N VAL A 115 3.27 0.18 -13.72
CA VAL A 115 2.57 1.13 -14.62
C VAL A 115 3.61 1.98 -15.33
N PRO A 116 3.54 2.14 -16.66
CA PRO A 116 4.41 3.05 -17.40
C PRO A 116 4.24 4.51 -16.94
N PRO A 117 5.32 5.31 -16.97
CA PRO A 117 5.29 6.70 -16.50
C PRO A 117 4.22 7.58 -17.18
N GLU A 118 3.98 7.38 -18.48
CA GLU A 118 2.98 8.08 -19.24
C GLU A 118 1.57 7.81 -18.75
N VAL A 119 1.24 6.56 -18.46
CA VAL A 119 -0.07 6.16 -17.92
C VAL A 119 -0.26 6.69 -16.49
N LEU A 120 0.82 6.72 -15.70
CA LEU A 120 0.79 7.33 -14.36
C LEU A 120 0.50 8.82 -14.45
N ALA A 121 1.13 9.53 -15.37
CA ALA A 121 0.93 10.97 -15.55
C ALA A 121 -0.53 11.29 -15.91
N GLU A 122 -1.13 10.53 -16.83
CA GLU A 122 -2.55 10.66 -17.19
C GLU A 122 -3.46 10.41 -15.97
N ARG A 123 -3.26 9.30 -15.26
CA ARG A 123 -4.08 8.94 -14.08
C ARG A 123 -3.96 9.93 -12.93
N LEU A 124 -2.79 10.53 -12.75
CA LEU A 124 -2.58 11.56 -11.72
C LEU A 124 -3.24 12.88 -12.11
N ALA A 125 -3.25 13.24 -13.41
CA ALA A 125 -3.94 14.43 -13.91
C ALA A 125 -5.46 14.30 -13.70
N ASP A 126 -6.05 13.17 -14.06
CA ASP A 126 -7.49 12.89 -13.88
C ASP A 126 -7.93 12.88 -12.41
N ARG A 127 -7.00 12.54 -11.49
CA ARG A 127 -7.26 12.45 -10.05
C ARG A 127 -7.22 13.79 -9.33
N GLY A 128 -6.59 14.82 -9.92
CA GLY A 128 -6.30 16.12 -9.30
C GLY A 128 -7.51 16.96 -8.85
N GLU A 129 -8.73 16.49 -9.12
CA GLU A 129 -9.96 17.17 -8.68
C GLU A 129 -10.58 16.57 -7.39
N GLY A 130 -10.00 15.51 -6.81
CA GLY A 130 -10.65 14.73 -5.75
C GLY A 130 -10.07 14.81 -4.35
N ARG A 131 -8.82 15.24 -4.16
CA ARG A 131 -8.15 15.28 -2.85
C ARG A 131 -7.39 16.59 -2.65
N ALA A 132 -7.52 17.18 -1.47
CA ALA A 132 -6.84 18.44 -1.11
C ALA A 132 -5.31 18.34 -1.14
N ASP A 133 -4.77 17.11 -1.01
CA ASP A 133 -3.35 16.77 -1.00
C ASP A 133 -2.80 16.27 -2.36
N ASP A 134 -3.55 16.39 -3.46
CA ASP A 134 -3.18 15.91 -4.80
C ASP A 134 -2.82 17.04 -5.79
N SER A 135 -2.24 18.16 -5.31
CA SER A 135 -1.66 19.14 -6.24
C SER A 135 -0.60 18.48 -7.13
N ALA A 136 -0.43 18.96 -8.37
CA ALA A 136 0.56 18.41 -9.30
C ALA A 136 2.00 18.40 -8.73
N GLN A 137 2.32 19.35 -7.85
CA GLN A 137 3.60 19.40 -7.17
C GLN A 137 3.73 18.28 -6.13
N VAL A 138 2.72 18.05 -5.29
CA VAL A 138 2.69 16.99 -4.30
C VAL A 138 2.69 15.62 -4.98
N ALA A 139 1.94 15.45 -6.06
CA ALA A 139 1.93 14.20 -6.84
C ALA A 139 3.32 13.86 -7.41
N ARG A 140 4.04 14.87 -7.93
CA ARG A 140 5.43 14.68 -8.41
C ARG A 140 6.36 14.32 -7.27
N HIS A 141 6.30 15.02 -6.15
CA HIS A 141 7.11 14.73 -4.98
C HIS A 141 6.87 13.31 -4.46
N ARG A 142 5.62 12.85 -4.42
CA ARG A 142 5.30 11.45 -4.05
C ARG A 142 5.91 10.42 -5.00
N LEU A 143 6.05 10.71 -6.29
CA LEU A 143 6.75 9.83 -7.23
C LEU A 143 8.25 9.79 -6.97
N GLU A 144 8.86 10.91 -6.62
CA GLU A 144 10.27 10.99 -6.21
C GLU A 144 10.51 10.17 -4.94
N VAL A 145 9.69 10.39 -3.90
CA VAL A 145 9.72 9.63 -2.64
C VAL A 145 9.52 8.12 -2.89
N PHE A 146 8.58 7.74 -3.76
CA PHE A 146 8.40 6.34 -4.14
C PHE A 146 9.66 5.77 -4.78
N THR A 147 10.26 6.48 -5.73
CA THR A 147 11.44 6.01 -6.46
C THR A 147 12.64 5.84 -5.55
N GLU A 148 12.85 6.78 -4.63
CA GLU A 148 13.99 6.79 -3.72
C GLU A 148 13.86 5.75 -2.59
N TYR A 149 12.71 5.71 -1.92
CA TYR A 149 12.52 4.97 -0.69
C TYR A 149 11.74 3.67 -0.83
N THR A 150 10.77 3.61 -1.74
CA THR A 150 9.84 2.46 -1.84
C THR A 150 10.27 1.47 -2.92
N ARG A 151 10.82 1.94 -4.03
CA ARG A 151 11.30 1.07 -5.11
C ARG A 151 12.32 0.01 -4.66
N PRO A 152 13.24 0.26 -3.71
CA PRO A 152 14.14 -0.75 -3.16
C PRO A 152 13.42 -1.97 -2.53
N LEU A 153 12.17 -1.83 -2.13
CA LEU A 153 11.35 -2.94 -1.65
C LEU A 153 11.14 -4.04 -2.70
N LEU A 154 11.20 -3.71 -3.98
CA LEU A 154 11.06 -4.70 -5.06
C LEU A 154 12.16 -5.75 -4.97
N ASP A 155 13.40 -5.32 -4.78
CA ASP A 155 14.54 -6.23 -4.61
C ASP A 155 14.46 -6.99 -3.28
N TYR A 156 14.03 -6.31 -2.22
CA TYR A 156 13.85 -6.90 -0.90
C TYR A 156 12.85 -8.07 -0.93
N TYR A 157 11.69 -7.89 -1.57
CA TYR A 157 10.66 -8.92 -1.67
C TYR A 157 10.93 -9.95 -2.77
N THR A 158 11.62 -9.59 -3.85
CA THR A 158 12.09 -10.56 -4.86
C THR A 158 13.02 -11.59 -4.24
N LYS A 159 14.00 -11.16 -3.44
CA LYS A 159 14.94 -12.06 -2.74
C LYS A 159 14.25 -13.00 -1.74
N ARG A 160 13.04 -12.67 -1.31
CA ARG A 160 12.22 -13.49 -0.39
C ARG A 160 11.19 -14.37 -1.11
N GLY A 161 11.12 -14.29 -2.43
CA GLY A 161 10.15 -15.06 -3.23
C GLY A 161 8.69 -14.62 -3.03
N LEU A 162 8.46 -13.42 -2.50
CA LEU A 162 7.12 -12.92 -2.20
C LEU A 162 6.55 -11.99 -3.27
N LEU A 163 7.40 -11.46 -4.18
CA LEU A 163 6.99 -10.44 -5.14
C LEU A 163 6.23 -11.02 -6.33
N VAL A 164 5.01 -10.55 -6.53
CA VAL A 164 4.16 -10.80 -7.70
C VAL A 164 4.06 -9.51 -8.50
N ARG A 165 4.63 -9.49 -9.72
CA ARG A 165 4.55 -8.33 -10.63
C ARG A 165 3.31 -8.44 -11.50
N ILE A 166 2.54 -7.37 -11.57
CA ILE A 166 1.31 -7.27 -12.36
C ILE A 166 1.40 -6.00 -13.21
N ASP A 167 1.26 -6.15 -14.53
CA ASP A 167 1.03 -5.02 -15.42
C ASP A 167 -0.34 -4.39 -15.09
N ALA A 168 -0.32 -3.16 -14.62
CA ALA A 168 -1.52 -2.41 -14.24
C ALA A 168 -1.89 -1.33 -15.25
N SER A 169 -1.37 -1.41 -16.49
CA SER A 169 -1.76 -0.54 -17.62
C SER A 169 -3.16 -0.85 -18.14
N PRO A 170 -3.62 -2.14 -18.20
CA PRO A 170 -4.95 -2.49 -18.71
C PRO A 170 -6.10 -1.93 -17.84
N PRO A 171 -7.35 -2.05 -18.31
CA PRO A 171 -8.53 -1.71 -17.53
C PRO A 171 -8.59 -2.45 -16.19
N VAL A 172 -9.26 -1.83 -15.21
CA VAL A 172 -9.31 -2.28 -13.81
C VAL A 172 -9.68 -3.76 -13.67
N ASP A 173 -10.67 -4.24 -14.44
CA ASP A 173 -11.13 -5.62 -14.36
C ASP A 173 -10.08 -6.63 -14.83
N ALA A 174 -9.39 -6.33 -15.92
CA ALA A 174 -8.32 -7.19 -16.45
C ALA A 174 -7.13 -7.27 -15.46
N VAL A 175 -6.80 -6.16 -14.80
CA VAL A 175 -5.79 -6.13 -13.74
C VAL A 175 -6.22 -6.99 -12.56
N SER A 176 -7.49 -6.88 -12.14
CA SER A 176 -8.03 -7.71 -11.06
C SER A 176 -7.95 -9.21 -11.37
N GLU A 177 -8.33 -9.61 -12.60
CA GLU A 177 -8.25 -11.01 -13.05
C GLU A 177 -6.80 -11.54 -13.02
N ALA A 178 -5.84 -10.73 -13.49
CA ALA A 178 -4.42 -11.08 -13.44
C ALA A 178 -3.91 -11.27 -12.00
N ILE A 179 -4.31 -10.38 -11.09
CA ILE A 179 -3.99 -10.49 -9.67
C ILE A 179 -4.59 -11.77 -9.08
N PHE A 180 -5.88 -12.01 -9.30
CA PHE A 180 -6.56 -13.19 -8.77
C PHE A 180 -5.94 -14.48 -9.26
N ALA A 181 -5.65 -14.59 -10.57
CA ALA A 181 -4.98 -15.75 -11.13
C ALA A 181 -3.58 -15.99 -10.53
N ALA A 182 -2.87 -14.94 -10.09
CA ALA A 182 -1.59 -15.08 -9.43
C ALA A 182 -1.74 -15.49 -7.96
N LEU A 183 -2.67 -14.89 -7.22
CA LEU A 183 -2.90 -15.16 -5.80
C LEU A 183 -3.53 -16.54 -5.55
N ASP A 184 -4.45 -16.99 -6.40
CA ASP A 184 -5.08 -18.32 -6.29
C ASP A 184 -4.05 -19.47 -6.37
N ARG A 185 -2.91 -19.25 -7.06
CA ARG A 185 -1.78 -20.22 -7.11
C ARG A 185 -0.94 -20.27 -5.82
N ILE A 186 -1.06 -19.24 -4.99
CA ILE A 186 -0.31 -19.14 -3.74
C ILE A 186 -1.14 -19.69 -2.57
N ASP A 187 -2.46 -19.56 -2.67
CA ASP A 187 -3.41 -19.98 -1.63
C ASP A 187 -3.75 -21.48 -1.69
N GLY A 188 -3.51 -22.14 -2.82
CA GLY A 188 -3.73 -23.58 -3.05
C GLY A 188 -2.47 -24.39 -2.84
#